data_2baea64f51665fdb933c7faf38d2336c
#
_entry.id   2baea64f51665fdb933c7faf38d2336c
#
_cell.length_a   1.000
_cell.length_b   1.000
_cell.length_c   1.000
_cell.angle_alpha   90.00
_cell.angle_beta   90.00
_cell.angle_gamma   90.00
#
_symmetry.space_group_name_H-M   'P 1'
#
loop_
_entity.id
_entity.type
_entity.pdbx_description
1 polymer ?
#
loop_
_entity_poly.entity_id
_entity_poly.type
_entity_poly.pdbx_seq_one_letter_code
_entity_poly.pdbx_strand_id
1 'polypeptide(L)'
;RIRLLRGDATSVPFADGTFDAAMVAFGIRNVLDPDAACREFHRVLRPGGRLAILEFGAPRLPGLRTLYLSYFRYVLPAVGRLVSKHQDAYEYLPASVMAFPTGEAFAGRLRDAGFSTATFRRLTGGIVYLYVAVKD
;
A
#
# COMPACT_ATOMS: atom_id res chain seq x y z
N ARG A 1 -10.43 16.98 -15.33
CA ARG A 1 -11.75 16.44 -15.02
C ARG A 1 -11.58 15.08 -14.36
N ILE A 2 -12.12 14.87 -13.16
CA ILE A 2 -12.09 13.58 -12.45
C ILE A 2 -13.26 12.72 -12.95
N ARG A 3 -12.98 11.44 -13.20
CA ARG A 3 -13.99 10.41 -13.47
C ARG A 3 -13.91 9.33 -12.42
N LEU A 4 -15.03 8.96 -11.82
CA LEU A 4 -15.12 7.87 -10.85
C LEU A 4 -15.60 6.61 -11.56
N LEU A 5 -14.87 5.51 -11.34
CA LEU A 5 -15.21 4.19 -11.87
C LEU A 5 -15.19 3.19 -10.71
N ARG A 6 -16.13 2.24 -10.74
CA ARG A 6 -16.11 1.07 -9.88
C ARG A 6 -15.37 -0.05 -10.61
N GLY A 7 -14.39 -0.66 -9.96
CA GLY A 7 -13.60 -1.74 -10.56
C GLY A 7 -12.80 -2.51 -9.52
N ASP A 8 -12.17 -3.60 -9.96
CA ASP A 8 -11.24 -4.39 -9.20
C ASP A 8 -9.81 -3.97 -9.58
N ALA A 9 -8.94 -3.75 -8.58
CA ALA A 9 -7.56 -3.37 -8.81
C ALA A 9 -6.73 -4.46 -9.52
N THR A 10 -7.20 -5.72 -9.48
CA THR A 10 -6.57 -6.84 -10.18
C THR A 10 -7.03 -7.00 -11.62
N SER A 11 -8.03 -6.23 -12.04
CA SER A 11 -8.58 -6.24 -13.41
C SER A 11 -9.28 -4.93 -13.73
N VAL A 12 -8.51 -3.88 -13.98
CA VAL A 12 -9.07 -2.56 -14.31
C VAL A 12 -9.52 -2.49 -15.77
N PRO A 13 -10.66 -1.84 -16.10
CA PRO A 13 -11.25 -1.84 -17.44
C PRO A 13 -10.57 -0.83 -18.38
N PHE A 14 -9.26 -0.92 -18.53
CA PHE A 14 -8.47 -0.06 -19.40
C PHE A 14 -7.50 -0.90 -20.26
N ALA A 15 -7.21 -0.42 -21.46
CA ALA A 15 -6.22 -1.03 -22.33
C ALA A 15 -4.80 -0.89 -21.78
N ASP A 16 -3.88 -1.72 -22.29
CA ASP A 16 -2.46 -1.64 -21.98
C ASP A 16 -1.90 -0.26 -22.33
N GLY A 17 -1.02 0.26 -21.51
CA GLY A 17 -0.33 1.51 -21.78
C GLY A 17 -1.24 2.75 -21.82
N THR A 18 -2.37 2.76 -21.11
CA THR A 18 -3.31 3.87 -21.11
C THR A 18 -2.83 5.08 -20.30
N PHE A 19 -2.12 4.85 -19.19
CA PHE A 19 -1.84 5.90 -18.22
C PHE A 19 -0.37 6.27 -18.15
N ASP A 20 -0.11 7.55 -17.87
CA ASP A 20 1.23 8.09 -17.58
C ASP A 20 1.70 7.76 -16.18
N ALA A 21 0.75 7.73 -15.24
CA ALA A 21 1.01 7.43 -13.84
C ALA A 21 -0.21 6.78 -13.18
N ALA A 22 0.08 5.99 -12.16
CA ALA A 22 -0.91 5.44 -11.24
C ALA A 22 -0.46 5.70 -9.79
N MET A 23 -1.42 5.83 -8.89
CA MET A 23 -1.12 6.00 -7.47
C MET A 23 -2.12 5.26 -6.60
N VAL A 24 -1.61 4.70 -5.51
CA VAL A 24 -2.43 4.03 -4.48
C VAL A 24 -1.96 4.51 -3.11
N ALA A 25 -2.89 4.98 -2.29
CA ALA A 25 -2.60 5.38 -0.92
C ALA A 25 -3.43 4.55 0.06
N PHE A 26 -2.73 3.83 0.95
CA PHE A 26 -3.30 3.04 2.06
C PHE A 26 -4.34 1.99 1.65
N GLY A 27 -4.23 1.49 0.42
CA GLY A 27 -5.22 0.59 -0.17
C GLY A 27 -4.67 -0.76 -0.65
N ILE A 28 -3.40 -0.82 -1.04
CA ILE A 28 -2.85 -2.02 -1.69
C ILE A 28 -2.85 -3.25 -0.78
N ARG A 29 -2.67 -3.08 0.54
CA ARG A 29 -2.71 -4.19 1.51
C ARG A 29 -4.09 -4.82 1.66
N ASN A 30 -5.15 -4.10 1.25
CA ASN A 30 -6.54 -4.57 1.34
C ASN A 30 -6.99 -5.31 0.07
N VAL A 31 -6.16 -5.33 -0.96
CA VAL A 31 -6.42 -6.11 -2.18
C VAL A 31 -6.17 -7.59 -1.88
N LEU A 32 -7.06 -8.46 -2.34
CA LEU A 32 -6.97 -9.90 -2.08
C LEU A 32 -5.68 -10.51 -2.66
N ASP A 33 -5.30 -10.08 -3.85
CA ASP A 33 -4.03 -10.44 -4.50
C ASP A 33 -3.26 -9.15 -4.87
N PRO A 34 -2.40 -8.63 -3.97
CA PRO A 34 -1.62 -7.43 -4.23
C PRO A 34 -0.62 -7.59 -5.40
N ASP A 35 -0.13 -8.80 -5.63
CA ASP A 35 0.82 -9.04 -6.73
C ASP A 35 0.11 -8.99 -8.08
N ALA A 36 -1.12 -9.51 -8.17
CA ALA A 36 -1.96 -9.35 -9.35
C ALA A 36 -2.28 -7.87 -9.60
N ALA A 37 -2.60 -7.10 -8.57
CA ALA A 37 -2.82 -5.66 -8.71
C ALA A 37 -1.56 -4.93 -9.19
N CYS A 38 -0.38 -5.27 -8.69
CA CYS A 38 0.88 -4.68 -9.16
C CYS A 38 1.15 -5.00 -10.65
N ARG A 39 0.87 -6.24 -11.10
CA ARG A 39 0.95 -6.60 -12.52
C ARG A 39 -0.04 -5.83 -13.37
N GLU A 40 -1.25 -5.62 -12.86
CA GLU A 40 -2.29 -4.87 -13.55
C GLU A 40 -1.95 -3.38 -13.66
N PHE A 41 -1.40 -2.78 -12.61
CA PHE A 41 -0.87 -1.41 -12.69
C PHE A 41 0.27 -1.30 -13.71
N HIS A 42 1.17 -2.29 -13.74
CA HIS A 42 2.20 -2.35 -14.76
C HIS A 42 1.60 -2.42 -16.17
N ARG A 43 0.59 -3.27 -16.40
CA ARG A 43 -0.08 -3.42 -17.69
C ARG A 43 -0.66 -2.11 -18.22
N VAL A 44 -1.42 -1.40 -17.37
CA VAL A 44 -2.12 -0.18 -17.80
C VAL A 44 -1.23 1.06 -17.91
N LEU A 45 -0.03 1.03 -17.34
CA LEU A 45 0.95 2.10 -17.50
C LEU A 45 1.66 1.97 -18.85
N ARG A 46 1.88 3.11 -19.53
CA ARG A 46 2.71 3.17 -20.74
C ARG A 46 4.20 2.98 -20.41
N PRO A 47 5.04 2.67 -21.39
CA PRO A 47 6.48 2.76 -21.24
C PRO A 47 6.91 4.13 -20.70
N GLY A 48 7.80 4.17 -19.72
CA GLY A 48 8.17 5.36 -18.97
C GLY A 48 7.17 5.77 -17.89
N GLY A 49 6.02 5.10 -17.79
CA GLY A 49 4.99 5.37 -16.78
C GLY A 49 5.42 5.02 -15.36
N ARG A 50 4.83 5.68 -14.38
CA ARG A 50 5.23 5.58 -12.98
C ARG A 50 4.08 5.12 -12.10
N LEU A 51 4.37 4.21 -11.17
CA LEU A 51 3.49 3.83 -10.09
C LEU A 51 4.02 4.39 -8.77
N ALA A 52 3.18 5.09 -8.02
CA ALA A 52 3.46 5.53 -6.66
C ALA A 52 2.52 4.82 -5.67
N ILE A 53 3.08 4.16 -4.67
CA ILE A 53 2.32 3.50 -3.60
C ILE A 53 2.74 4.09 -2.26
N LEU A 54 1.76 4.57 -1.50
CA LEU A 54 1.93 5.01 -0.12
C LEU A 54 1.22 3.99 0.77
N GLU A 55 1.96 3.35 1.69
CA GLU A 55 1.37 2.31 2.53
C GLU A 55 1.97 2.32 3.94
N PHE A 56 1.17 1.85 4.91
CA PHE A 56 1.62 1.71 6.28
C PHE A 56 2.68 0.62 6.44
N GLY A 57 3.55 0.82 7.42
CA GLY A 57 4.52 -0.16 7.88
C GLY A 57 4.71 -0.08 9.38
N ALA A 58 5.58 -0.92 9.92
CA ALA A 58 5.96 -0.88 11.32
C ALA A 58 7.31 -0.16 11.48
N PRO A 59 7.45 0.76 12.44
CA PRO A 59 8.71 1.43 12.73
C PRO A 59 9.79 0.41 13.09
N ARG A 60 11.03 0.67 12.68
CA ARG A 60 12.18 -0.17 13.01
C ARG A 60 12.92 0.25 14.28
N LEU A 61 12.79 1.52 14.68
CA LEU A 61 13.38 2.01 15.92
C LEU A 61 12.69 1.36 17.13
N PRO A 62 13.44 0.67 18.02
CA PRO A 62 12.84 -0.14 19.09
C PRO A 62 11.86 0.63 19.98
N GLY A 63 12.21 1.82 20.45
CA GLY A 63 11.32 2.64 21.29
C GLY A 63 10.07 3.12 20.53
N LEU A 64 10.23 3.59 19.30
CA LEU A 64 9.12 4.02 18.44
C LEU A 64 8.22 2.83 18.07
N ARG A 65 8.81 1.67 17.81
CA ARG A 65 8.06 0.44 17.55
C ARG A 65 7.20 0.02 18.73
N THR A 66 7.77 0.05 19.95
CA THR A 66 7.03 -0.29 21.18
C THR A 66 5.86 0.67 21.38
N LEU A 67 6.07 1.98 21.24
CA LEU A 67 5.03 2.98 21.35
C LEU A 67 3.94 2.78 20.29
N TYR A 68 4.33 2.54 19.04
CA TYR A 68 3.42 2.29 17.92
C TYR A 68 2.56 1.04 18.14
N LEU A 69 3.17 -0.07 18.56
CA LEU A 69 2.44 -1.30 18.84
C LEU A 69 1.52 -1.17 20.06
N SER A 70 1.95 -0.44 21.09
CA SER A 70 1.12 -0.14 22.26
C SER A 70 -0.09 0.73 21.89
N TYR A 71 0.10 1.74 21.05
CA TYR A 71 -0.99 2.55 20.50
C TYR A 71 -2.03 1.68 19.77
N PHE A 72 -1.59 0.82 18.86
CA PHE A 72 -2.49 -0.07 18.12
C PHE A 72 -3.18 -1.10 19.00
N ARG A 73 -2.51 -1.58 20.06
CA ARG A 73 -3.03 -2.62 20.93
C ARG A 73 -4.01 -2.10 21.97
N TYR A 74 -3.80 -0.89 22.48
CA TYR A 74 -4.55 -0.37 23.62
C TYR A 74 -5.36 0.88 23.29
N VAL A 75 -4.78 1.85 22.60
CA VAL A 75 -5.42 3.14 22.36
C VAL A 75 -6.43 3.07 21.23
N LEU A 76 -6.04 2.53 20.09
CA LEU A 76 -6.89 2.49 18.92
C LEU A 76 -8.20 1.69 19.13
N PRO A 77 -8.18 0.48 19.75
CA PRO A 77 -9.42 -0.23 20.08
C PRO A 77 -10.27 0.48 21.13
N ALA A 78 -9.66 1.16 22.10
CA ALA A 78 -10.39 1.94 23.10
C ALA A 78 -11.14 3.12 22.47
N VAL A 79 -10.47 3.87 21.59
CA VAL A 79 -11.08 4.96 20.80
C VAL A 79 -12.16 4.39 19.86
N GLY A 80 -11.90 3.27 19.22
CA GLY A 80 -12.85 2.61 18.34
C GLY A 80 -14.15 2.25 19.04
N ARG A 81 -14.07 1.72 20.24
CA ARG A 81 -15.25 1.40 21.09
C ARG A 81 -16.07 2.63 21.49
N LEU A 82 -15.41 3.79 21.64
CA LEU A 82 -16.09 5.02 22.02
C LEU A 82 -16.74 5.75 20.83
N VAL A 83 -16.18 5.62 19.62
CA VAL A 83 -16.55 6.46 18.47
C VAL A 83 -17.28 5.66 17.38
N SER A 84 -17.10 4.35 17.29
CA SER A 84 -17.62 3.56 16.17
C SER A 84 -18.32 2.28 16.64
N LYS A 85 -19.41 1.94 15.93
CA LYS A 85 -20.11 0.65 16.08
C LYS A 85 -19.39 -0.51 15.35
N HIS A 86 -18.34 -0.22 14.56
CA HIS A 86 -17.59 -1.21 13.78
C HIS A 86 -16.23 -1.51 14.45
N GLN A 87 -16.22 -2.40 15.39
CA GLN A 87 -15.01 -2.79 16.15
C GLN A 87 -14.00 -3.55 15.28
N ASP A 88 -14.46 -4.33 14.32
CA ASP A 88 -13.63 -5.19 13.46
C ASP A 88 -12.59 -4.40 12.65
N ALA A 89 -12.93 -3.18 12.22
CA ALA A 89 -12.01 -2.32 11.46
C ALA A 89 -10.77 -1.90 12.26
N TYR A 90 -10.91 -1.73 13.56
CA TYR A 90 -9.82 -1.30 14.45
C TYR A 90 -8.90 -2.45 14.88
N GLU A 91 -9.37 -3.70 14.78
CA GLU A 91 -8.56 -4.90 14.98
C GLU A 91 -7.86 -5.33 13.68
N TYR A 92 -8.55 -5.16 12.55
CA TYR A 92 -8.02 -5.48 11.22
C TYR A 92 -6.81 -4.63 10.82
N LEU A 93 -6.83 -3.32 11.13
CA LEU A 93 -5.79 -2.40 10.70
C LEU A 93 -4.40 -2.79 11.23
N PRO A 94 -4.19 -3.02 12.54
CA PRO A 94 -2.88 -3.46 13.04
C PRO A 94 -2.42 -4.78 12.43
N ALA A 95 -3.32 -5.76 12.33
CA ALA A 95 -2.99 -7.08 11.79
C ALA A 95 -2.56 -6.99 10.33
N SER A 96 -3.28 -6.27 9.49
CA SER A 96 -2.97 -6.10 8.07
C SER A 96 -1.67 -5.33 7.85
N VAL A 97 -1.39 -4.30 8.65
CA VAL A 97 -0.14 -3.52 8.58
C VAL A 97 1.06 -4.40 8.97
N MET A 98 0.93 -5.23 9.99
CA MET A 98 2.02 -6.11 10.44
C MET A 98 2.28 -7.27 9.47
N ALA A 99 1.27 -7.74 8.77
CA ALA A 99 1.38 -8.83 7.81
C ALA A 99 1.89 -8.37 6.43
N PHE A 100 1.72 -7.10 6.08
CA PHE A 100 2.09 -6.59 4.77
C PHE A 100 3.62 -6.41 4.64
N PRO A 101 4.24 -6.88 3.55
CA PRO A 101 5.68 -6.73 3.34
C PRO A 101 6.07 -5.26 3.19
N THR A 102 7.19 -4.85 3.76
CA THR A 102 7.64 -3.46 3.72
C THR A 102 9.08 -3.32 3.23
N GLY A 103 9.42 -2.13 2.73
CA GLY A 103 10.76 -1.82 2.27
C GLY A 103 11.16 -2.66 1.06
N GLU A 104 12.33 -3.27 1.12
CA GLU A 104 12.87 -4.05 0.00
C GLU A 104 12.00 -5.27 -0.36
N ALA A 105 11.35 -5.89 0.61
CA ALA A 105 10.46 -7.02 0.36
C ALA A 105 9.29 -6.65 -0.57
N PHE A 106 8.70 -5.47 -0.41
CA PHE A 106 7.63 -5.02 -1.30
C PHE A 106 8.18 -4.40 -2.60
N ALA A 107 9.31 -3.69 -2.55
CA ALA A 107 9.98 -3.20 -3.75
C ALA A 107 10.38 -4.35 -4.70
N GLY A 108 10.82 -5.50 -4.14
CA GLY A 108 11.06 -6.72 -4.90
C GLY A 108 9.82 -7.22 -5.63
N ARG A 109 8.66 -7.25 -4.97
CA ARG A 109 7.39 -7.64 -5.62
C ARG A 109 7.00 -6.73 -6.78
N LEU A 110 7.30 -5.43 -6.69
CA LEU A 110 7.07 -4.50 -7.80
C LEU A 110 7.97 -4.85 -9.00
N ARG A 111 9.24 -5.19 -8.76
CA ARG A 111 10.13 -5.67 -9.84
C ARG A 111 9.66 -6.99 -10.43
N ASP A 112 9.20 -7.92 -9.59
CA ASP A 112 8.63 -9.20 -10.05
C ASP A 112 7.35 -9.00 -10.86
N ALA A 113 6.60 -7.91 -10.62
CA ALA A 113 5.43 -7.52 -11.40
C ALA A 113 5.78 -6.91 -12.78
N GLY A 114 7.08 -6.70 -13.08
CA GLY A 114 7.58 -6.24 -14.38
C GLY A 114 8.15 -4.82 -14.39
N PHE A 115 8.11 -4.09 -13.27
CA PHE A 115 8.72 -2.76 -13.22
C PHE A 115 10.24 -2.85 -13.30
N SER A 116 10.85 -2.05 -14.18
CA SER A 116 12.30 -2.02 -14.37
C SER A 116 13.05 -1.50 -13.15
N THR A 117 12.46 -0.53 -12.47
CA THR A 117 12.96 0.01 -11.20
C THR A 117 11.86 0.10 -10.17
N ALA A 118 12.19 -0.20 -8.92
CA ALA A 118 11.33 0.04 -7.77
C ALA A 118 12.20 0.47 -6.59
N THR A 119 11.93 1.66 -6.09
CA THR A 119 12.62 2.26 -4.94
C THR A 119 11.62 2.56 -3.84
N PHE A 120 12.11 2.76 -2.61
CA PHE A 120 11.25 3.16 -1.50
C PHE A 120 11.91 4.17 -0.58
N ARG A 121 11.09 4.97 0.06
CA ARG A 121 11.48 5.89 1.13
C ARG A 121 10.65 5.60 2.38
N ARG A 122 11.32 5.57 3.53
CA ARG A 122 10.66 5.52 4.83
C ARG A 122 10.28 6.93 5.25
N LEU A 123 9.03 7.11 5.62
CA LEU A 123 8.50 8.36 6.14
C LEU A 123 8.11 8.14 7.62
N THR A 124 8.22 9.19 8.43
CA THR A 124 7.83 9.17 9.85
C THR A 124 8.42 7.95 10.60
N GLY A 125 9.75 7.76 10.48
CA GLY A 125 10.45 6.67 11.19
C GLY A 125 10.10 5.26 10.74
N GLY A 126 9.43 5.09 9.58
CA GLY A 126 8.99 3.80 9.04
C GLY A 126 7.54 3.43 9.34
N ILE A 127 6.73 4.38 9.85
CA ILE A 127 5.28 4.23 9.98
C ILE A 127 4.62 4.20 8.61
N VAL A 128 5.19 4.93 7.64
CA VAL A 128 4.73 4.98 6.26
C VAL A 128 5.90 4.74 5.32
N TYR A 129 5.63 4.05 4.23
CA TYR A 129 6.55 3.83 3.12
C TYR A 129 5.97 4.41 1.84
N LEU A 130 6.79 5.16 1.12
CA LEU A 130 6.50 5.58 -0.25
C LEU A 130 7.35 4.74 -1.20
N TYR A 131 6.68 4.01 -2.07
CA TYR A 131 7.31 3.24 -3.16
C TYR A 131 7.10 3.98 -4.48
N VAL A 132 8.11 4.00 -5.31
CA VAL A 132 8.04 4.51 -6.68
C VAL A 132 8.63 3.47 -7.60
N ALA A 133 7.85 3.04 -8.57
CA ALA A 133 8.26 2.07 -9.59
C ALA A 133 8.08 2.66 -11.00
N VAL A 134 8.96 2.29 -11.92
CA VAL A 134 8.95 2.76 -13.31
C VAL A 134 8.84 1.56 -14.24
N LYS A 135 8.01 1.70 -15.25
CA LYS A 135 7.91 0.75 -16.37
C LYS A 135 8.80 1.25 -17.51
N ASP A 136 9.65 0.39 -18.07
CA ASP A 136 10.41 0.67 -19.29
C ASP A 136 9.57 0.53 -20.55
#